data_0088891feebdbd1684de8c5f24b79097
#
_entry.id   0088891feebdbd1684de8c5f24b79097
#
_cell.length_a   1.000
_cell.length_b   1.000
_cell.length_c   1.000
_cell.angle_alpha   90.00
_cell.angle_beta   90.00
_cell.angle_gamma   90.00
#
_symmetry.space_group_name_H-M   'P 1'
#
loop_
_entity.id
_entity.type
_entity.pdbx_description
1 polymer ?
#
loop_
_entity_poly.entity_id
_entity_poly.type
_entity_poly.pdbx_seq_one_letter_code
_entity_poly.pdbx_strand_id
1 'polypeptide(L)'
;MCIRDRVLKVPAQDLVFYAPHELLGERVHGRFGAEFPIRFDLLDTMGGQNLSLQVHPLTEYIYEKFGMPYTQDESYYLLDVDEDEETYVYLGLKEGVDKKEMERELRAAEKGEELFPAEKYVNKIPVKKHDHVLIPAGTVHCSGKNTMVLEISATPYIFTFKLWDWGHLGMDGLPRPIHLDHGMKNIQWNRDTKWVYDNIVGQQKTLEKTENCEVERTGLHSREFIDTMRYTLSEVYTVSMDDTVHVMNLVDGRSATIESVDGSFAPFTVHYAETAIVPAAVGTYRIVPKKGETIKMLVASVR
;
A
#
# COMPACT_ATOMS: atom_id res chain seq x y z
N MET A 1 -1.82 14.16 -39.84
CA MET A 1 -3.19 13.59 -39.86
C MET A 1 -3.71 13.59 -38.42
N CYS A 2 -4.55 14.56 -38.06
CA CYS A 2 -5.14 14.60 -36.70
C CYS A 2 -6.22 13.54 -36.59
N ILE A 3 -5.97 12.51 -35.77
CA ILE A 3 -6.98 11.51 -35.41
C ILE A 3 -7.72 12.08 -34.20
N ARG A 4 -8.78 12.84 -34.40
CA ARG A 4 -9.53 13.53 -33.34
C ARG A 4 -10.35 12.57 -32.44
N ASP A 5 -10.61 11.35 -32.87
CA ASP A 5 -11.62 10.48 -32.21
C ASP A 5 -11.09 9.11 -31.81
N ARG A 6 -9.77 8.93 -31.67
CA ARG A 6 -9.20 7.67 -31.23
C ARG A 6 -8.39 7.85 -29.95
N VAL A 7 -8.78 7.16 -28.89
CA VAL A 7 -7.97 6.99 -27.69
C VAL A 7 -6.83 6.03 -28.04
N LEU A 8 -5.59 6.52 -27.97
CA LEU A 8 -4.41 5.69 -28.13
C LEU A 8 -4.11 5.04 -26.77
N LYS A 9 -4.15 3.71 -26.72
CA LYS A 9 -3.69 2.97 -25.54
C LYS A 9 -2.18 2.77 -25.63
N VAL A 10 -1.45 3.34 -24.69
CA VAL A 10 0.00 3.19 -24.55
C VAL A 10 0.31 2.60 -23.15
N PRO A 11 1.40 1.84 -22.97
CA PRO A 11 1.86 1.45 -21.65
C PRO A 11 2.12 2.69 -20.79
N ALA A 12 1.72 2.66 -19.51
CA ALA A 12 1.95 3.79 -18.59
C ALA A 12 3.44 4.12 -18.44
N GLN A 13 4.30 3.09 -18.54
CA GLN A 13 5.74 3.25 -18.54
C GLN A 13 6.25 4.16 -19.66
N ASP A 14 5.68 4.08 -20.86
CA ASP A 14 6.07 4.94 -21.98
C ASP A 14 5.75 6.39 -21.67
N LEU A 15 4.64 6.67 -20.98
CA LEU A 15 4.26 8.01 -20.56
C LEU A 15 5.23 8.61 -19.55
N VAL A 16 5.70 7.80 -18.59
CA VAL A 16 6.70 8.23 -17.58
C VAL A 16 7.99 8.68 -18.27
N PHE A 17 8.44 7.98 -19.31
CA PHE A 17 9.65 8.36 -20.06
C PHE A 17 9.41 9.52 -21.03
N TYR A 18 8.21 9.63 -21.61
CA TYR A 18 7.90 10.65 -22.61
C TYR A 18 7.63 12.03 -21.99
N ALA A 19 6.92 12.09 -20.87
CA ALA A 19 6.47 13.32 -20.22
C ALA A 19 6.59 13.23 -18.69
N PRO A 20 7.81 13.01 -18.15
CA PRO A 20 7.99 12.79 -16.72
C PRO A 20 7.63 14.00 -15.86
N HIS A 21 7.92 15.21 -16.34
CA HIS A 21 7.62 16.45 -15.61
C HIS A 21 6.11 16.71 -15.50
N GLU A 22 5.39 16.57 -16.61
CA GLU A 22 3.94 16.77 -16.65
C GLU A 22 3.21 15.69 -15.86
N LEU A 23 3.72 14.46 -15.87
CA LEU A 23 3.12 13.35 -15.13
C LEU A 23 3.40 13.43 -13.65
N LEU A 24 4.68 13.55 -13.27
CA LEU A 24 5.13 13.40 -11.89
C LEU A 24 5.11 14.72 -11.10
N GLY A 25 5.31 15.87 -11.78
CA GLY A 25 5.60 17.16 -11.17
C GLY A 25 7.09 17.35 -10.87
N GLU A 26 7.51 18.60 -10.74
CA GLU A 26 8.94 18.95 -10.57
C GLU A 26 9.55 18.36 -9.30
N ARG A 27 8.79 18.35 -8.21
CA ARG A 27 9.25 17.81 -6.93
C ARG A 27 9.49 16.31 -6.98
N VAL A 28 8.57 15.55 -7.56
CA VAL A 28 8.68 14.08 -7.68
C VAL A 28 9.75 13.72 -8.68
N HIS A 29 9.75 14.36 -9.86
CA HIS A 29 10.79 14.16 -10.87
C HIS A 29 12.20 14.50 -10.33
N GLY A 30 12.35 15.61 -9.61
CA GLY A 30 13.62 16.00 -9.01
C GLY A 30 14.17 14.98 -8.00
N ARG A 31 13.31 14.19 -7.36
CA ARG A 31 13.70 13.17 -6.38
C ARG A 31 13.91 11.78 -7.00
N PHE A 32 13.08 11.40 -7.96
CA PHE A 32 13.02 10.03 -8.51
C PHE A 32 13.39 9.93 -9.99
N GLY A 33 13.64 11.06 -10.66
CA GLY A 33 13.85 11.07 -12.11
C GLY A 33 12.61 10.60 -12.88
N ALA A 34 12.82 9.87 -13.97
CA ALA A 34 11.73 9.26 -14.74
C ALA A 34 11.32 7.89 -14.16
N GLU A 35 11.11 7.83 -12.85
CA GLU A 35 10.65 6.65 -12.11
C GLU A 35 9.33 6.94 -11.41
N PHE A 36 8.34 6.05 -11.55
CA PHE A 36 7.03 6.22 -10.92
C PHE A 36 7.06 5.60 -9.51
N PRO A 37 7.06 6.41 -8.42
CA PRO A 37 7.42 5.92 -7.09
C PRO A 37 6.26 5.32 -6.30
N ILE A 38 5.04 5.32 -6.81
CA ILE A 38 3.84 4.81 -6.14
C ILE A 38 3.34 3.56 -6.88
N ARG A 39 3.10 2.48 -6.16
CA ARG A 39 2.45 1.28 -6.67
C ARG A 39 1.18 1.00 -5.88
N PHE A 40 0.08 0.77 -6.58
CA PHE A 40 -1.14 0.19 -6.03
C PHE A 40 -1.24 -1.26 -6.49
N ASP A 41 -1.46 -2.16 -5.53
CA ASP A 41 -1.62 -3.58 -5.79
C ASP A 41 -2.82 -4.12 -5.01
N LEU A 42 -3.60 -5.02 -5.62
CA LEU A 42 -4.76 -5.64 -4.98
C LEU A 42 -4.38 -7.05 -4.54
N LEU A 43 -4.41 -7.29 -3.23
CA LEU A 43 -4.13 -8.58 -2.61
C LEU A 43 -5.44 -9.19 -2.13
N ASP A 44 -5.89 -10.24 -2.81
CA ASP A 44 -7.14 -10.93 -2.50
C ASP A 44 -6.84 -12.28 -1.84
N THR A 45 -7.23 -12.40 -0.57
CA THR A 45 -7.14 -13.62 0.23
C THR A 45 -8.51 -14.16 0.65
N MET A 46 -9.59 -13.70 0.01
CA MET A 46 -10.95 -14.16 0.26
C MET A 46 -11.09 -15.66 -0.03
N GLY A 47 -11.50 -16.45 0.98
CA GLY A 47 -11.54 -17.91 0.89
C GLY A 47 -10.17 -18.58 0.68
N GLY A 48 -9.09 -17.82 0.82
CA GLY A 48 -7.72 -18.26 0.65
C GLY A 48 -6.97 -18.45 1.96
N GLN A 49 -5.66 -18.18 1.93
CA GLN A 49 -4.76 -18.32 3.07
C GLN A 49 -3.97 -17.04 3.30
N ASN A 50 -3.24 -16.98 4.43
CA ASN A 50 -2.34 -15.88 4.72
C ASN A 50 -1.29 -15.74 3.62
N LEU A 51 -0.89 -14.50 3.33
CA LEU A 51 0.32 -14.24 2.55
C LEU A 51 1.56 -14.62 3.36
N SER A 52 2.72 -14.74 2.70
CA SER A 52 3.95 -15.09 3.41
C SER A 52 4.30 -14.04 4.47
N LEU A 53 4.70 -14.51 5.67
CA LEU A 53 5.27 -13.63 6.69
C LEU A 53 6.59 -13.08 6.17
N GLN A 54 6.77 -11.78 6.18
CA GLN A 54 7.85 -11.10 5.47
C GLN A 54 8.34 -9.84 6.16
N VAL A 55 9.46 -9.31 5.68
CA VAL A 55 10.01 -8.02 6.09
C VAL A 55 10.67 -7.34 4.89
N HIS A 56 10.37 -6.07 4.67
CA HIS A 56 11.08 -5.27 3.67
C HIS A 56 12.44 -4.83 4.19
N PRO A 57 13.47 -4.78 3.32
CA PRO A 57 14.80 -4.34 3.72
C PRO A 57 14.80 -2.87 4.13
N LEU A 58 15.68 -2.53 5.07
CA LEU A 58 15.97 -1.14 5.39
C LEU A 58 16.64 -0.44 4.21
N THR A 59 16.46 0.86 4.07
CA THR A 59 17.01 1.66 2.95
C THR A 59 18.51 1.49 2.80
N GLU A 60 19.26 1.54 3.90
CA GLU A 60 20.71 1.39 3.90
C GLU A 60 21.11 -0.02 3.45
N TYR A 61 20.36 -1.05 3.88
CA TYR A 61 20.64 -2.43 3.53
C TYR A 61 20.39 -2.71 2.04
N ILE A 62 19.24 -2.24 1.52
CA ILE A 62 18.88 -2.46 0.12
C ILE A 62 19.85 -1.72 -0.82
N TYR A 63 20.30 -0.52 -0.41
CA TYR A 63 21.31 0.23 -1.16
C TYR A 63 22.66 -0.51 -1.17
N GLU A 64 23.16 -0.92 -0.02
CA GLU A 64 24.46 -1.60 0.11
C GLU A 64 24.51 -2.93 -0.62
N LYS A 65 23.44 -3.74 -0.53
CA LYS A 65 23.44 -5.13 -1.04
C LYS A 65 22.88 -5.28 -2.44
N PHE A 66 22.02 -4.35 -2.87
CA PHE A 66 21.28 -4.48 -4.14
C PHE A 66 21.34 -3.23 -5.01
N GLY A 67 21.97 -2.14 -4.54
CA GLY A 67 22.16 -0.90 -5.31
C GLY A 67 20.86 -0.10 -5.52
N MET A 68 19.79 -0.39 -4.77
CA MET A 68 18.50 0.29 -4.91
C MET A 68 18.46 1.58 -4.07
N PRO A 69 17.97 2.70 -4.62
CA PRO A 69 18.03 4.00 -3.94
C PRO A 69 16.99 4.19 -2.84
N TYR A 70 15.92 3.41 -2.81
CA TYR A 70 14.88 3.42 -1.77
C TYR A 70 14.28 2.02 -1.61
N THR A 71 13.58 1.83 -0.52
CA THR A 71 12.98 0.55 -0.13
C THR A 71 11.47 0.54 -0.33
N GLN A 72 10.87 -0.63 -0.19
CA GLN A 72 9.42 -0.81 -0.15
C GLN A 72 8.89 -0.48 1.25
N ASP A 73 8.73 0.82 1.56
CA ASP A 73 7.77 1.23 2.59
C ASP A 73 6.37 1.05 1.99
N GLU A 74 5.45 0.51 2.76
CA GLU A 74 4.10 0.21 2.28
C GLU A 74 3.03 0.43 3.34
N SER A 75 1.79 0.30 2.92
CA SER A 75 0.63 0.30 3.80
C SER A 75 -0.47 -0.59 3.23
N TYR A 76 -1.31 -1.15 4.11
CA TYR A 76 -2.47 -1.94 3.76
C TYR A 76 -3.74 -1.18 4.06
N TYR A 77 -4.50 -0.86 3.03
CA TYR A 77 -5.87 -0.39 3.16
C TYR A 77 -6.82 -1.57 2.96
N LEU A 78 -7.62 -1.87 3.99
CA LEU A 78 -8.58 -2.97 3.96
C LEU A 78 -9.77 -2.56 3.08
N LEU A 79 -9.72 -2.97 1.80
CA LEU A 79 -10.73 -2.64 0.79
C LEU A 79 -12.01 -3.41 1.04
N ASP A 80 -11.88 -4.69 1.44
CA ASP A 80 -12.99 -5.53 1.87
C ASP A 80 -12.52 -6.63 2.84
N VAL A 81 -13.46 -7.19 3.59
CA VAL A 81 -13.22 -8.28 4.55
C VAL A 81 -14.41 -9.23 4.53
N ASP A 82 -14.18 -10.50 4.84
CA ASP A 82 -15.26 -11.45 5.08
C ASP A 82 -15.82 -11.20 6.49
N GLU A 83 -17.03 -10.65 6.57
CA GLU A 83 -17.67 -10.27 7.84
C GLU A 83 -18.09 -11.49 8.69
N ASP A 84 -18.20 -12.68 8.11
CA ASP A 84 -18.57 -13.92 8.78
C ASP A 84 -17.35 -14.69 9.33
N GLU A 85 -16.13 -14.24 9.03
CA GLU A 85 -14.88 -14.88 9.39
C GLU A 85 -13.96 -13.97 10.23
N GLU A 86 -12.98 -14.57 10.90
CA GLU A 86 -11.93 -13.81 11.57
C GLU A 86 -10.99 -13.18 10.53
N THR A 87 -10.89 -11.85 10.53
CA THR A 87 -10.04 -11.07 9.63
C THR A 87 -8.97 -10.30 10.39
N TYR A 88 -7.74 -10.39 9.93
CA TYR A 88 -6.58 -9.86 10.65
C TYR A 88 -5.40 -9.59 9.72
N VAL A 89 -4.45 -8.83 10.24
CA VAL A 89 -3.09 -8.71 9.69
C VAL A 89 -2.09 -9.14 10.76
N TYR A 90 -0.97 -9.73 10.32
CA TYR A 90 0.19 -9.89 11.20
C TYR A 90 1.04 -8.63 11.09
N LEU A 91 1.40 -8.01 12.23
CA LEU A 91 2.07 -6.72 12.19
C LEU A 91 2.92 -6.48 13.45
N GLY A 92 4.23 -6.35 13.25
CA GLY A 92 5.21 -6.16 14.32
C GLY A 92 5.35 -7.36 15.24
N LEU A 93 6.28 -7.27 16.17
CA LEU A 93 6.60 -8.35 17.11
C LEU A 93 5.76 -8.23 18.39
N LYS A 94 5.60 -9.33 19.10
CA LYS A 94 5.10 -9.29 20.47
C LYS A 94 6.16 -8.71 21.42
N GLU A 95 5.72 -8.23 22.57
CA GLU A 95 6.63 -7.77 23.61
C GLU A 95 7.51 -8.90 24.14
N GLY A 96 8.80 -8.62 24.38
CA GLY A 96 9.72 -9.56 24.99
C GLY A 96 10.18 -10.73 24.12
N VAL A 97 10.02 -10.66 22.80
CA VAL A 97 10.47 -11.71 21.86
C VAL A 97 11.97 -11.95 22.01
N ASP A 98 12.35 -13.22 22.26
CA ASP A 98 13.74 -13.65 22.20
C ASP A 98 14.16 -13.85 20.74
N LYS A 99 15.06 -12.99 20.29
CA LYS A 99 15.59 -12.99 18.92
C LYS A 99 16.23 -14.32 18.53
N LYS A 100 17.00 -14.92 19.43
CA LYS A 100 17.73 -16.17 19.14
C LYS A 100 16.79 -17.36 19.07
N GLU A 101 15.77 -17.36 19.94
CA GLU A 101 14.75 -18.39 19.91
C GLU A 101 13.91 -18.31 18.64
N MET A 102 13.44 -17.11 18.27
CA MET A 102 12.69 -16.88 17.02
C MET A 102 13.51 -17.32 15.79
N GLU A 103 14.79 -16.92 15.71
CA GLU A 103 15.66 -17.33 14.61
C GLU A 103 15.84 -18.85 14.55
N ARG A 104 16.06 -19.52 15.68
CA ARG A 104 16.19 -20.98 15.74
C ARG A 104 14.94 -21.68 15.21
N GLU A 105 13.74 -21.23 15.63
CA GLU A 105 12.48 -21.84 15.19
C GLU A 105 12.18 -21.54 13.71
N LEU A 106 12.52 -20.35 13.21
CA LEU A 106 12.46 -20.07 11.77
C LEU A 106 13.40 -20.96 10.94
N ARG A 107 14.63 -21.21 11.44
CA ARG A 107 15.58 -22.11 10.79
C ARG A 107 15.14 -23.58 10.79
N ALA A 108 14.45 -24.04 11.85
CA ALA A 108 13.84 -25.37 11.87
C ALA A 108 12.69 -25.46 10.84
N ALA A 109 11.86 -24.42 10.75
CA ALA A 109 10.78 -24.35 9.76
C ALA A 109 11.30 -24.28 8.31
N GLU A 110 12.42 -23.58 8.05
CA GLU A 110 13.09 -23.54 6.75
C GLU A 110 13.48 -24.94 6.25
N LYS A 111 13.89 -25.82 7.14
CA LYS A 111 14.26 -27.19 6.84
C LYS A 111 13.06 -28.15 6.77
N GLY A 112 11.88 -27.69 7.17
CA GLY A 112 10.69 -28.54 7.27
C GLY A 112 10.69 -29.45 8.50
N GLU A 113 11.52 -29.19 9.51
CA GLU A 113 11.59 -29.96 10.74
C GLU A 113 10.39 -29.72 11.64
N GLU A 114 9.95 -28.44 11.73
CA GLU A 114 8.81 -27.98 12.54
C GLU A 114 8.06 -26.85 11.85
N LEU A 115 6.80 -26.62 12.23
CA LEU A 115 6.09 -25.42 11.81
C LEU A 115 6.47 -24.23 12.71
N PHE A 116 6.70 -23.08 12.10
CA PHE A 116 6.98 -21.86 12.86
C PHE A 116 5.74 -21.36 13.59
N PRO A 117 5.77 -21.21 14.92
CA PRO A 117 4.62 -20.74 15.70
C PRO A 117 4.50 -19.21 15.62
N ALA A 118 4.07 -18.68 14.48
CA ALA A 118 4.06 -17.25 14.19
C ALA A 118 3.37 -16.41 15.29
N GLU A 119 2.25 -16.87 15.82
CA GLU A 119 1.50 -16.16 16.87
C GLU A 119 2.20 -16.12 18.23
N LYS A 120 3.27 -16.88 18.42
CA LYS A 120 4.17 -16.71 19.58
C LYS A 120 4.99 -15.43 19.50
N TYR A 121 5.33 -14.99 18.29
CA TYR A 121 6.31 -13.94 18.03
C TYR A 121 5.72 -12.67 17.40
N VAL A 122 4.67 -12.79 16.61
CA VAL A 122 4.11 -11.70 15.81
C VAL A 122 2.69 -11.37 16.28
N ASN A 123 2.37 -10.09 16.33
CA ASN A 123 1.02 -9.66 16.67
C ASN A 123 0.04 -10.06 15.56
N LYS A 124 -1.08 -10.64 15.94
CA LYS A 124 -2.24 -10.86 15.11
C LYS A 124 -3.27 -9.78 15.45
N ILE A 125 -3.44 -8.82 14.55
CA ILE A 125 -4.26 -7.62 14.79
C ILE A 125 -5.56 -7.75 14.01
N PRO A 126 -6.73 -7.77 14.68
CA PRO A 126 -8.01 -7.75 14.00
C PRO A 126 -8.17 -6.51 13.14
N VAL A 127 -8.73 -6.69 11.95
CA VAL A 127 -9.00 -5.59 11.02
C VAL A 127 -10.41 -5.68 10.47
N LYS A 128 -10.91 -4.54 10.02
CA LYS A 128 -12.21 -4.39 9.36
C LYS A 128 -12.07 -3.56 8.09
N LYS A 129 -13.09 -3.59 7.26
CA LYS A 129 -13.18 -2.75 6.06
C LYS A 129 -12.88 -1.29 6.39
N HIS A 130 -12.07 -0.66 5.55
CA HIS A 130 -11.60 0.73 5.67
C HIS A 130 -10.57 1.00 6.76
N ASP A 131 -10.10 0.00 7.49
CA ASP A 131 -8.89 0.17 8.29
C ASP A 131 -7.68 0.39 7.38
N HIS A 132 -6.73 1.18 7.86
CA HIS A 132 -5.47 1.44 7.17
C HIS A 132 -4.31 1.27 8.15
N VAL A 133 -3.40 0.36 7.85
CA VAL A 133 -2.22 0.08 8.66
C VAL A 133 -0.96 0.41 7.88
N LEU A 134 0.00 1.07 8.54
CA LEU A 134 1.26 1.49 7.95
C LEU A 134 2.32 0.42 8.18
N ILE A 135 3.16 0.17 7.19
CA ILE A 135 4.18 -0.89 7.22
C ILE A 135 5.53 -0.34 6.75
N PRO A 136 6.18 0.50 7.57
CA PRO A 136 7.52 0.98 7.24
C PRO A 136 8.51 -0.20 7.22
N ALA A 137 9.45 -0.15 6.28
CA ALA A 137 10.48 -1.17 6.08
C ALA A 137 11.14 -1.60 7.38
N GLY A 138 11.37 -2.89 7.55
CA GLY A 138 11.86 -3.51 8.79
C GLY A 138 10.76 -3.96 9.76
N THR A 139 9.47 -3.75 9.44
CA THR A 139 8.35 -4.30 10.22
C THR A 139 8.02 -5.70 9.73
N VAL A 140 8.01 -6.68 10.62
CA VAL A 140 7.51 -8.04 10.31
C VAL A 140 6.01 -7.96 10.08
N HIS A 141 5.53 -8.47 8.95
CA HIS A 141 4.12 -8.36 8.59
C HIS A 141 3.66 -9.41 7.57
N CYS A 142 2.36 -9.57 7.47
CA CYS A 142 1.67 -10.08 6.27
C CYS A 142 0.15 -9.84 6.36
N SER A 143 -0.53 -9.86 5.22
CA SER A 143 -1.98 -9.92 5.18
C SER A 143 -2.48 -11.30 5.61
N GLY A 144 -3.48 -11.33 6.47
CA GLY A 144 -4.20 -12.53 6.88
C GLY A 144 -5.16 -13.01 5.78
N LYS A 145 -5.76 -14.18 6.01
CA LYS A 145 -6.82 -14.71 5.15
C LYS A 145 -8.10 -13.87 5.22
N ASN A 146 -8.99 -14.08 4.26
CA ASN A 146 -10.34 -13.50 4.22
C ASN A 146 -10.38 -11.97 4.16
N THR A 147 -9.36 -11.37 3.55
CA THR A 147 -9.27 -9.92 3.34
C THR A 147 -9.00 -9.60 1.88
N MET A 148 -9.46 -8.44 1.45
CA MET A 148 -9.04 -7.80 0.20
C MET A 148 -8.32 -6.50 0.57
N VAL A 149 -7.03 -6.45 0.27
CA VAL A 149 -6.16 -5.33 0.60
C VAL A 149 -5.83 -4.53 -0.65
N LEU A 150 -5.94 -3.21 -0.58
CA LEU A 150 -5.24 -2.31 -1.48
C LEU A 150 -3.89 -1.99 -0.84
N GLU A 151 -2.82 -2.62 -1.33
CA GLU A 151 -1.46 -2.30 -0.95
C GLU A 151 -1.00 -1.04 -1.66
N ILE A 152 -0.43 -0.11 -0.89
CA ILE A 152 0.15 1.14 -1.37
C ILE A 152 1.62 1.10 -1.01
N SER A 153 2.48 1.00 -2.00
CA SER A 153 3.92 0.78 -1.79
C SER A 153 4.81 1.75 -2.55
N ALA A 154 5.98 1.97 -1.98
CA ALA A 154 6.98 2.97 -2.39
C ALA A 154 8.03 2.43 -3.37
N THR A 155 7.72 1.42 -4.18
CA THR A 155 8.67 0.86 -5.14
C THR A 155 7.99 0.49 -6.45
N PRO A 156 8.65 0.63 -7.60
CA PRO A 156 8.11 0.22 -8.89
C PRO A 156 7.99 -1.30 -9.03
N TYR A 157 8.58 -2.09 -8.13
CA TYR A 157 8.49 -3.55 -8.09
C TYR A 157 8.64 -4.09 -6.66
N ILE A 158 8.14 -5.31 -6.44
CA ILE A 158 8.16 -5.98 -5.13
C ILE A 158 9.60 -6.30 -4.73
N PHE A 159 9.98 -5.90 -3.52
CA PHE A 159 11.25 -6.29 -2.93
C PHE A 159 11.08 -6.62 -1.44
N THR A 160 11.02 -7.91 -1.11
CA THR A 160 10.78 -8.36 0.25
C THR A 160 11.60 -9.61 0.59
N PHE A 161 11.82 -9.84 1.88
CA PHE A 161 12.40 -11.07 2.40
C PHE A 161 11.35 -11.89 3.14
N LYS A 162 10.99 -13.04 2.57
CA LYS A 162 10.11 -13.99 3.23
C LYS A 162 10.81 -14.59 4.45
N LEU A 163 10.13 -14.52 5.59
CA LEU A 163 10.56 -15.16 6.83
C LEU A 163 9.93 -16.55 7.00
N TRP A 164 8.67 -16.70 6.56
CA TRP A 164 7.95 -17.95 6.59
C TRP A 164 6.77 -17.96 5.63
N ASP A 165 6.49 -19.14 5.03
CA ASP A 165 5.40 -19.31 4.08
C ASP A 165 4.37 -20.35 4.56
N TRP A 166 4.04 -20.34 5.85
CA TRP A 166 2.98 -21.12 6.51
C TRP A 166 3.10 -22.64 6.32
N GLY A 167 4.32 -23.14 6.07
CA GLY A 167 4.58 -24.57 5.83
C GLY A 167 4.13 -25.03 4.43
N HIS A 168 3.83 -24.11 3.51
CA HIS A 168 3.52 -24.48 2.14
C HIS A 168 4.68 -25.16 1.45
N LEU A 169 4.37 -26.22 0.73
CA LEU A 169 5.34 -26.98 -0.05
C LEU A 169 5.37 -26.50 -1.51
N GLY A 170 6.54 -26.55 -2.11
CA GLY A 170 6.72 -26.45 -3.55
C GLY A 170 6.24 -27.72 -4.28
N MET A 171 6.26 -27.68 -5.62
CA MET A 171 5.92 -28.85 -6.45
C MET A 171 6.90 -30.02 -6.28
N ASP A 172 8.07 -29.78 -5.73
CA ASP A 172 9.09 -30.75 -5.36
C ASP A 172 8.86 -31.40 -3.99
N GLY A 173 7.81 -30.99 -3.27
CA GLY A 173 7.48 -31.49 -1.93
C GLY A 173 8.35 -30.90 -0.81
N LEU A 174 9.21 -29.94 -1.10
CA LEU A 174 10.03 -29.23 -0.12
C LEU A 174 9.36 -27.94 0.33
N PRO A 175 9.69 -27.41 1.54
CA PRO A 175 9.24 -26.08 1.95
C PRO A 175 9.58 -25.01 0.91
N ARG A 176 8.66 -24.08 0.67
CA ARG A 176 8.93 -22.97 -0.26
C ARG A 176 10.12 -22.14 0.22
N PRO A 177 10.96 -21.63 -0.69
CA PRO A 177 12.13 -20.82 -0.35
C PRO A 177 11.78 -19.60 0.49
N ILE A 178 12.57 -19.36 1.53
CA ILE A 178 12.53 -18.18 2.40
C ILE A 178 13.91 -17.52 2.44
N HIS A 179 14.01 -16.33 3.02
CA HIS A 179 15.19 -15.46 2.88
C HIS A 179 15.75 -15.04 4.24
N LEU A 180 15.93 -15.98 5.17
CA LEU A 180 16.28 -15.69 6.57
C LEU A 180 17.60 -14.95 6.73
N ASP A 181 18.63 -15.25 5.90
CA ASP A 181 19.93 -14.60 5.98
C ASP A 181 19.88 -13.09 5.72
N HIS A 182 18.92 -12.65 4.91
CA HIS A 182 18.64 -11.26 4.68
C HIS A 182 17.58 -10.72 5.65
N GLY A 183 16.47 -11.46 5.81
CA GLY A 183 15.33 -11.01 6.62
C GLY A 183 15.70 -10.69 8.06
N MET A 184 16.42 -11.60 8.73
CA MET A 184 16.83 -11.42 10.13
C MET A 184 17.70 -10.18 10.39
N LYS A 185 18.41 -9.68 9.37
CA LYS A 185 19.22 -8.47 9.44
C LYS A 185 18.40 -7.18 9.32
N ASN A 186 17.18 -7.27 8.80
CA ASN A 186 16.33 -6.14 8.53
C ASN A 186 15.21 -5.95 9.56
N ILE A 187 14.89 -6.99 10.37
CA ILE A 187 13.87 -6.89 11.43
C ILE A 187 14.26 -5.78 12.41
N GLN A 188 13.34 -4.84 12.63
CA GLN A 188 13.43 -3.82 13.67
C GLN A 188 12.81 -4.39 14.96
N TRP A 189 13.66 -4.91 15.85
CA TRP A 189 13.27 -5.66 17.05
C TRP A 189 12.54 -4.83 18.11
N ASN A 190 12.59 -3.52 18.02
CA ASN A 190 11.88 -2.57 18.88
C ASN A 190 10.47 -2.24 18.37
N ARG A 191 10.03 -2.83 17.28
CA ARG A 191 8.66 -2.66 16.77
C ARG A 191 7.75 -3.71 17.40
N ASP A 192 7.60 -3.59 18.71
CA ASP A 192 6.74 -4.43 19.53
C ASP A 192 5.27 -4.01 19.49
N THR A 193 4.43 -4.69 20.25
CA THR A 193 2.99 -4.43 20.32
C THR A 193 2.69 -2.97 20.63
N LYS A 194 3.37 -2.39 21.62
CA LYS A 194 3.18 -0.99 22.01
C LYS A 194 3.56 -0.06 20.87
N TRP A 195 4.73 -0.27 20.27
CA TRP A 195 5.17 0.56 19.15
C TRP A 195 4.21 0.50 17.96
N VAL A 196 3.66 -0.67 17.64
CA VAL A 196 2.69 -0.86 16.55
C VAL A 196 1.44 0.00 16.74
N TYR A 197 0.82 -0.04 17.91
CA TYR A 197 -0.37 0.78 18.19
C TYR A 197 -0.05 2.27 18.33
N ASP A 198 1.11 2.63 18.84
CA ASP A 198 1.51 4.03 18.97
C ASP A 198 1.85 4.69 17.61
N ASN A 199 2.25 3.92 16.58
CA ASN A 199 2.86 4.49 15.39
C ASN A 199 2.20 4.11 14.05
N ILE A 200 1.60 2.92 13.93
CA ILE A 200 1.22 2.39 12.60
C ILE A 200 -0.20 1.85 12.49
N VAL A 201 -0.91 1.69 13.58
CA VAL A 201 -2.31 1.28 13.62
C VAL A 201 -3.16 2.41 14.19
N GLY A 202 -4.30 2.72 13.57
CA GLY A 202 -5.22 3.76 14.06
C GLY A 202 -4.67 5.19 13.99
N GLN A 203 -3.78 5.47 13.02
CA GLN A 203 -3.08 6.76 12.90
C GLN A 203 -3.80 7.79 12.01
N GLN A 204 -5.05 7.51 11.60
CA GLN A 204 -5.80 8.42 10.75
C GLN A 204 -6.11 9.73 11.50
N LYS A 205 -6.08 10.84 10.73
CA LYS A 205 -6.40 12.19 11.22
C LYS A 205 -7.45 12.83 10.33
N THR A 206 -8.58 13.20 10.91
CA THR A 206 -9.58 14.04 10.23
C THR A 206 -9.01 15.45 10.06
N LEU A 207 -8.96 15.93 8.81
CA LEU A 207 -8.50 17.27 8.44
C LEU A 207 -9.65 18.22 8.18
N GLU A 208 -10.73 17.70 7.58
CA GLU A 208 -11.95 18.45 7.29
C GLU A 208 -13.16 17.56 7.53
N LYS A 209 -14.22 18.13 8.10
CA LYS A 209 -15.48 17.42 8.28
C LYS A 209 -16.66 18.39 8.21
N THR A 210 -17.56 18.11 7.27
CA THR A 210 -18.83 18.79 7.09
C THR A 210 -19.95 17.74 7.00
N GLU A 211 -21.18 18.15 6.72
CA GLU A 211 -22.29 17.23 6.50
C GLU A 211 -22.07 16.34 5.26
N ASN A 212 -21.45 16.89 4.21
CA ASN A 212 -21.32 16.25 2.89
C ASN A 212 -19.88 15.81 2.53
N CYS A 213 -18.93 16.08 3.43
CA CYS A 213 -17.52 15.82 3.17
C CYS A 213 -16.79 15.47 4.48
N GLU A 214 -15.98 14.40 4.42
CA GLU A 214 -14.94 14.11 5.41
C GLU A 214 -13.63 13.82 4.69
N VAL A 215 -12.58 14.57 5.03
CA VAL A 215 -11.23 14.38 4.51
C VAL A 215 -10.34 13.93 5.65
N GLU A 216 -9.72 12.78 5.46
CA GLU A 216 -8.83 12.16 6.45
C GLU A 216 -7.46 11.90 5.82
N ARG A 217 -6.41 12.21 6.54
CA ARG A 217 -5.09 11.66 6.26
C ARG A 217 -5.00 10.29 6.91
N THR A 218 -4.87 9.23 6.11
CA THR A 218 -4.89 7.83 6.59
C THR A 218 -3.51 7.18 6.60
N GLY A 219 -2.60 7.62 5.73
CA GLY A 219 -1.29 7.02 5.59
C GLY A 219 -0.18 8.05 5.58
N LEU A 220 0.55 8.19 6.69
CA LEU A 220 1.79 8.95 6.77
C LEU A 220 2.62 8.49 7.96
N HIS A 221 3.60 7.66 7.70
CA HIS A 221 4.67 7.40 8.65
C HIS A 221 5.86 8.32 8.36
N SER A 222 6.61 8.72 9.37
CA SER A 222 7.74 9.67 9.22
C SER A 222 8.82 9.21 8.24
N ARG A 223 8.95 7.92 7.99
CA ARG A 223 9.91 7.32 7.06
C ARG A 223 9.37 7.21 5.64
N GLU A 224 8.05 7.18 5.45
CA GLU A 224 7.41 7.02 4.15
C GLU A 224 7.30 8.36 3.43
N PHE A 225 7.48 8.38 2.13
CA PHE A 225 7.27 9.57 1.30
C PHE A 225 5.89 9.60 0.65
N ILE A 226 5.14 8.50 0.69
CA ILE A 226 3.76 8.44 0.20
C ILE A 226 2.82 8.93 1.29
N ASP A 227 2.02 9.94 0.97
CA ASP A 227 0.92 10.42 1.81
C ASP A 227 -0.41 9.95 1.20
N THR A 228 -1.30 9.43 2.02
CA THR A 228 -2.61 8.96 1.58
C THR A 228 -3.73 9.72 2.26
N MET A 229 -4.65 10.21 1.43
CA MET A 229 -5.85 10.93 1.82
C MET A 229 -7.08 10.09 1.48
N ARG A 230 -8.04 10.02 2.40
CA ARG A 230 -9.35 9.44 2.16
C ARG A 230 -10.40 10.54 2.13
N TYR A 231 -11.13 10.60 1.04
CA TYR A 231 -12.24 11.54 0.83
C TYR A 231 -13.55 10.75 0.91
N THR A 232 -14.37 11.01 1.93
CA THR A 232 -15.75 10.51 2.04
C THR A 232 -16.68 11.63 1.59
N LEU A 233 -17.35 11.45 0.46
CA LEU A 233 -18.05 12.53 -0.23
C LEU A 233 -19.47 12.13 -0.62
N SER A 234 -20.45 13.00 -0.36
CA SER A 234 -21.81 12.94 -0.93
C SER A 234 -22.09 14.07 -1.93
N GLU A 235 -21.18 15.05 -2.05
CA GLU A 235 -21.21 16.15 -2.99
C GLU A 235 -19.87 16.36 -3.68
N VAL A 236 -19.82 17.23 -4.67
CA VAL A 236 -18.62 17.55 -5.44
C VAL A 236 -17.54 18.13 -4.53
N TYR A 237 -16.33 17.60 -4.65
CA TYR A 237 -15.17 18.09 -3.91
C TYR A 237 -14.03 18.44 -4.88
N THR A 238 -13.37 19.58 -4.62
CA THR A 238 -12.22 20.03 -5.42
C THR A 238 -10.92 19.70 -4.72
N VAL A 239 -10.04 19.00 -5.42
CA VAL A 239 -8.73 18.54 -4.92
C VAL A 239 -7.61 19.34 -5.59
N SER A 240 -6.72 19.92 -4.79
CA SER A 240 -5.45 20.50 -5.23
C SER A 240 -4.35 19.44 -5.20
N MET A 241 -3.43 19.49 -6.18
CA MET A 241 -2.40 18.45 -6.35
C MET A 241 -1.03 18.82 -5.81
N ASP A 242 -0.76 20.09 -5.48
CA ASP A 242 0.50 20.58 -4.93
C ASP A 242 1.76 20.11 -5.68
N ASP A 243 1.70 20.13 -7.04
CA ASP A 243 2.79 19.72 -7.94
C ASP A 243 3.28 18.28 -7.71
N THR A 244 2.34 17.36 -7.49
CA THR A 244 2.63 15.92 -7.38
C THR A 244 1.58 15.09 -8.12
N VAL A 245 2.00 13.96 -8.70
CA VAL A 245 1.08 12.99 -9.27
C VAL A 245 0.15 12.44 -8.21
N HIS A 246 -1.14 12.27 -8.54
CA HIS A 246 -2.10 11.57 -7.70
C HIS A 246 -2.44 10.20 -8.27
N VAL A 247 -2.36 9.18 -7.42
CA VAL A 247 -2.86 7.83 -7.70
C VAL A 247 -4.09 7.62 -6.84
N MET A 248 -5.24 7.35 -7.46
CA MET A 248 -6.51 7.21 -6.75
C MET A 248 -7.13 5.84 -6.95
N ASN A 249 -7.91 5.40 -5.97
CA ASN A 249 -8.75 4.21 -6.05
C ASN A 249 -10.11 4.49 -5.38
N LEU A 250 -11.20 4.11 -6.04
CA LEU A 250 -12.54 4.20 -5.45
C LEU A 250 -12.73 2.99 -4.51
N VAL A 251 -12.63 3.24 -3.21
CA VAL A 251 -12.65 2.21 -2.18
C VAL A 251 -14.03 1.96 -1.54
N ASP A 252 -15.01 2.82 -1.87
CA ASP A 252 -16.43 2.62 -1.51
C ASP A 252 -17.34 3.39 -2.47
N GLY A 253 -18.55 2.84 -2.71
CA GLY A 253 -19.47 3.36 -3.71
C GLY A 253 -19.30 2.65 -5.07
N ARG A 254 -20.22 2.91 -6.00
CA ARG A 254 -20.23 2.24 -7.32
C ARG A 254 -19.30 2.91 -8.31
N SER A 255 -19.36 4.23 -8.37
CA SER A 255 -18.59 5.02 -9.33
C SER A 255 -18.51 6.48 -8.89
N ALA A 256 -17.45 7.16 -9.35
CA ALA A 256 -17.28 8.60 -9.26
C ALA A 256 -16.80 9.14 -10.59
N THR A 257 -17.14 10.39 -10.91
CA THR A 257 -16.61 11.08 -12.09
C THR A 257 -15.48 11.99 -11.65
N ILE A 258 -14.37 11.96 -12.40
CA ILE A 258 -13.26 12.87 -12.22
C ILE A 258 -13.35 13.93 -13.34
N GLU A 259 -13.41 15.19 -12.94
CA GLU A 259 -13.61 16.32 -13.84
C GLU A 259 -12.47 17.33 -13.75
N SER A 260 -12.09 17.87 -14.88
CA SER A 260 -11.21 19.04 -14.95
C SER A 260 -11.94 20.29 -14.43
N VAL A 261 -11.21 21.15 -13.72
CA VAL A 261 -11.73 22.46 -13.31
C VAL A 261 -11.73 23.47 -14.48
N ASP A 262 -10.73 23.36 -15.35
CA ASP A 262 -10.45 24.29 -16.46
C ASP A 262 -10.75 23.74 -17.87
N GLY A 263 -11.22 22.49 -17.94
CA GLY A 263 -11.51 21.82 -19.21
C GLY A 263 -10.27 21.22 -19.89
N SER A 264 -9.15 21.06 -19.18
CA SER A 264 -7.90 20.52 -19.73
C SER A 264 -8.00 19.04 -20.12
N PHE A 265 -8.95 18.29 -19.55
CA PHE A 265 -9.25 16.92 -19.95
C PHE A 265 -10.76 16.64 -19.95
N ALA A 266 -11.18 15.62 -20.72
CA ALA A 266 -12.57 15.15 -20.72
C ALA A 266 -12.89 14.38 -19.44
N PRO A 267 -14.07 14.57 -18.82
CA PRO A 267 -14.48 13.79 -17.66
C PRO A 267 -14.35 12.29 -17.90
N PHE A 268 -13.90 11.56 -16.87
CA PHE A 268 -13.86 10.09 -16.89
C PHE A 268 -14.44 9.51 -15.62
N THR A 269 -14.94 8.28 -15.70
CA THR A 269 -15.55 7.59 -14.57
C THR A 269 -14.59 6.56 -14.01
N VAL A 270 -14.46 6.55 -12.68
CA VAL A 270 -13.74 5.53 -11.90
C VAL A 270 -14.78 4.69 -11.18
N HIS A 271 -14.66 3.37 -11.26
CA HIS A 271 -15.54 2.42 -10.58
C HIS A 271 -14.88 1.85 -9.32
N TYR A 272 -15.67 1.13 -8.53
CA TYR A 272 -15.15 0.46 -7.33
C TYR A 272 -13.94 -0.41 -7.65
N ALA A 273 -12.90 -0.29 -6.81
CA ALA A 273 -11.60 -0.95 -6.92
C ALA A 273 -10.78 -0.60 -8.19
N GLU A 274 -11.24 0.33 -9.03
CA GLU A 274 -10.43 0.85 -10.13
C GLU A 274 -9.41 1.87 -9.65
N THR A 275 -8.19 1.73 -10.18
CA THR A 275 -7.10 2.71 -9.97
C THR A 275 -7.00 3.63 -11.17
N ALA A 276 -6.91 4.93 -10.90
CA ALA A 276 -6.65 5.97 -11.89
C ALA A 276 -5.49 6.85 -11.47
N ILE A 277 -4.82 7.46 -12.44
CA ILE A 277 -3.71 8.39 -12.22
C ILE A 277 -4.13 9.75 -12.77
N VAL A 278 -3.96 10.80 -11.97
CA VAL A 278 -4.09 12.18 -12.38
C VAL A 278 -2.69 12.80 -12.45
N PRO A 279 -2.22 13.22 -13.66
CA PRO A 279 -0.93 13.85 -13.84
C PRO A 279 -0.80 15.17 -13.06
N ALA A 280 0.39 15.46 -12.55
CA ALA A 280 0.69 16.68 -11.80
C ALA A 280 0.33 17.97 -12.56
N ALA A 281 0.53 17.98 -13.89
CA ALA A 281 0.19 19.08 -14.76
C ALA A 281 -1.30 19.50 -14.75
N VAL A 282 -2.19 18.63 -14.23
CA VAL A 282 -3.62 18.97 -14.05
C VAL A 282 -3.82 20.03 -12.96
N GLY A 283 -2.97 20.03 -11.92
CA GLY A 283 -2.97 21.00 -10.82
C GLY A 283 -4.19 20.94 -9.91
N THR A 284 -5.39 20.90 -10.47
CA THR A 284 -6.66 20.87 -9.70
C THR A 284 -7.73 20.11 -10.48
N TYR A 285 -8.45 19.23 -9.79
CA TYR A 285 -9.55 18.45 -10.36
C TYR A 285 -10.71 18.32 -9.36
N ARG A 286 -11.85 17.83 -9.84
CA ARG A 286 -13.03 17.54 -9.00
C ARG A 286 -13.29 16.06 -8.93
N ILE A 287 -13.69 15.60 -7.73
CA ILE A 287 -14.30 14.29 -7.51
C ILE A 287 -15.80 14.51 -7.40
N VAL A 288 -16.56 13.87 -8.26
CA VAL A 288 -18.01 14.06 -8.37
C VAL A 288 -18.71 12.73 -8.07
N PRO A 289 -19.27 12.58 -6.87
CA PRO A 289 -20.13 11.45 -6.55
C PRO A 289 -21.39 11.45 -7.43
N LYS A 290 -21.93 10.28 -7.69
CA LYS A 290 -23.25 10.21 -8.33
C LYS A 290 -24.30 10.75 -7.37
N LYS A 291 -25.25 11.54 -7.89
CA LYS A 291 -26.29 12.17 -7.10
C LYS A 291 -27.00 11.20 -6.17
N GLY A 292 -27.01 11.50 -4.87
CA GLY A 292 -27.63 10.70 -3.82
C GLY A 292 -26.81 9.48 -3.35
N GLU A 293 -25.57 9.33 -3.83
CA GLU A 293 -24.64 8.31 -3.36
C GLU A 293 -23.52 8.97 -2.53
N THR A 294 -23.08 8.26 -1.48
CA THR A 294 -21.85 8.59 -0.75
C THR A 294 -20.75 7.65 -1.22
N ILE A 295 -19.57 8.18 -1.47
CA ILE A 295 -18.40 7.41 -1.92
C ILE A 295 -17.23 7.60 -0.97
N LYS A 296 -16.24 6.67 -1.04
CA LYS A 296 -14.90 6.90 -0.50
C LYS A 296 -13.87 6.77 -1.60
N MET A 297 -13.08 7.82 -1.78
CA MET A 297 -11.94 7.85 -2.70
C MET A 297 -10.66 7.92 -1.88
N LEU A 298 -9.75 6.97 -2.12
CA LEU A 298 -8.40 7.01 -1.57
C LEU A 298 -7.46 7.63 -2.62
N VAL A 299 -6.64 8.58 -2.20
CA VAL A 299 -5.69 9.27 -3.06
C VAL A 299 -4.32 9.25 -2.42
N ALA A 300 -3.34 8.68 -3.12
CA ALA A 300 -1.94 8.69 -2.74
C ALA A 300 -1.16 9.73 -3.56
N SER A 301 -0.24 10.40 -2.90
CA SER A 301 0.68 11.38 -3.50
C SER A 301 2.05 11.30 -2.85
N VAL A 302 3.06 11.95 -3.44
CA VAL A 302 4.40 12.08 -2.85
C VAL A 302 4.49 13.42 -2.12
N ARG A 303 4.93 13.39 -0.86
CA ARG A 303 5.15 14.61 -0.05
C ARG A 303 6.57 15.19 -0.20
#